data_0860e1e2fa7639d80b584ab8bdfbe047
#
_entry.id   0860e1e2fa7639d80b584ab8bdfbe047
#
_cell.length_a   1.000
_cell.length_b   1.000
_cell.length_c   1.000
_cell.angle_alpha   90.00
_cell.angle_beta   90.00
_cell.angle_gamma   90.00
#
_symmetry.space_group_name_H-M   'P 1'
#
loop_
_entity.id
_entity.type
_entity.pdbx_description
1 polymer ?
#
loop_
_entity_poly.entity_id
_entity_poly.type
_entity_poly.pdbx_seq_one_letter_code
_entity_poly.pdbx_strand_id
1 'polypeptide(L)'
;LLLMLLFVAEVTSANTVDFDKAFKESARIEKQIKRTSFPKRTFLITDFGAKTDDEANPCHEAINQAILQCSLSGGGTVIVPKGTFYTGPITLKSNVNFHLEEGAVLKFSTDQSLYFPAVLTRWEGIDCYNAHPLIYAYGESNIAITGKGIIDGQGSMETWWPMCGAVKYGWKEGMVAQR
;
A
#
# COMPACT_ATOMS: atom_id res chain seq x y z
N LEU A 1 0.62 -60.54 -17.66
CA LEU A 1 -0.46 -59.95 -16.80
C LEU A 1 0.07 -59.56 -15.40
N LEU A 2 1.13 -60.25 -14.89
CA LEU A 2 1.71 -59.98 -13.56
C LEU A 2 2.64 -58.78 -13.53
N LEU A 3 3.22 -58.35 -14.66
CA LEU A 3 4.12 -57.19 -14.75
C LEU A 3 3.37 -55.82 -14.81
N MET A 4 2.10 -55.80 -15.18
CA MET A 4 1.28 -54.58 -15.20
C MET A 4 0.71 -54.18 -13.84
N LEU A 5 0.64 -55.11 -12.90
CA LEU A 5 0.15 -54.82 -11.54
C LEU A 5 1.20 -54.20 -10.61
N LEU A 6 2.50 -54.28 -10.95
CA LEU A 6 3.57 -53.61 -10.19
C LEU A 6 3.76 -52.15 -10.53
N PHE A 7 3.28 -51.67 -11.69
CA PHE A 7 3.43 -50.27 -12.12
C PHE A 7 2.30 -49.34 -11.61
N VAL A 8 1.23 -49.90 -11.06
CA VAL A 8 0.08 -49.13 -10.53
C VAL A 8 0.27 -48.78 -9.05
N ALA A 9 1.20 -49.42 -8.34
CA ALA A 9 1.42 -49.19 -6.91
C ALA A 9 2.37 -48.01 -6.59
N GLU A 10 3.07 -47.45 -7.56
CA GLU A 10 4.00 -46.34 -7.34
C GLU A 10 3.43 -44.94 -7.63
N VAL A 11 2.21 -44.82 -8.13
CA VAL A 11 1.60 -43.52 -8.51
C VAL A 11 0.71 -42.93 -7.40
N THR A 12 0.56 -43.61 -6.26
CA THR A 12 -0.30 -43.12 -5.17
C THR A 12 0.45 -42.66 -3.92
N SER A 13 1.70 -42.25 -4.03
CA SER A 13 2.29 -41.37 -3.01
C SER A 13 1.96 -39.92 -3.40
N ALA A 14 0.68 -39.60 -3.41
CA ALA A 14 0.27 -38.20 -3.29
C ALA A 14 0.89 -37.70 -1.98
N ASN A 15 1.77 -36.71 -2.09
CA ASN A 15 2.28 -35.99 -0.91
C ASN A 15 1.08 -35.43 -0.15
N THR A 16 0.55 -36.23 0.79
CA THR A 16 -0.48 -35.75 1.70
C THR A 16 0.14 -34.62 2.50
N VAL A 17 -0.34 -33.40 2.27
CA VAL A 17 0.09 -32.26 3.04
C VAL A 17 -0.20 -32.51 4.51
N ASP A 18 0.84 -32.59 5.33
CA ASP A 18 0.69 -32.69 6.78
C ASP A 18 0.27 -31.31 7.31
N PHE A 19 -1.03 -31.08 7.41
CA PHE A 19 -1.60 -29.84 7.88
C PHE A 19 -1.17 -29.49 9.31
N ASP A 20 -1.02 -30.48 10.20
CA ASP A 20 -0.59 -30.24 11.59
C ASP A 20 0.84 -29.70 11.63
N LYS A 21 1.72 -30.23 10.79
CA LYS A 21 3.09 -29.72 10.64
C LYS A 21 3.09 -28.31 10.03
N ALA A 22 2.25 -28.08 9.03
CA ALA A 22 2.13 -26.76 8.39
C ALA A 22 1.63 -25.69 9.37
N PHE A 23 0.62 -25.99 10.19
CA PHE A 23 0.11 -25.08 11.22
C PHE A 23 1.13 -24.81 12.34
N LYS A 24 1.87 -25.83 12.79
CA LYS A 24 2.96 -25.64 13.77
C LYS A 24 4.06 -24.74 13.21
N GLU A 25 4.44 -24.94 11.96
CA GLU A 25 5.45 -24.10 11.29
C GLU A 25 4.94 -22.66 11.11
N SER A 26 3.69 -22.45 10.70
CA SER A 26 3.06 -21.13 10.63
C SER A 26 3.12 -20.40 11.97
N ALA A 27 2.73 -21.08 13.06
CA ALA A 27 2.78 -20.49 14.40
C ALA A 27 4.22 -20.19 14.86
N ARG A 28 5.21 -20.98 14.41
CA ARG A 28 6.63 -20.73 14.66
C ARG A 28 7.11 -19.48 13.93
N ILE A 29 6.75 -19.35 12.66
CA ILE A 29 7.09 -18.17 11.83
C ILE A 29 6.45 -16.91 12.41
N GLU A 30 5.17 -16.97 12.79
CA GLU A 30 4.45 -15.83 13.37
C GLU A 30 5.15 -15.27 14.61
N LYS A 31 5.68 -16.14 15.49
CA LYS A 31 6.43 -15.72 16.67
C LYS A 31 7.76 -15.01 16.36
N GLN A 32 8.30 -15.20 15.17
CA GLN A 32 9.55 -14.56 14.72
C GLN A 32 9.33 -13.21 14.06
N ILE A 33 8.09 -12.88 13.69
CA ILE A 33 7.75 -11.60 13.05
C ILE A 33 7.90 -10.49 14.08
N LYS A 34 8.83 -9.58 13.82
CA LYS A 34 9.01 -8.37 14.63
C LYS A 34 7.83 -7.43 14.39
N ARG A 35 7.12 -7.07 15.46
CA ARG A 35 6.06 -6.07 15.40
C ARG A 35 6.66 -4.67 15.34
N THR A 36 6.00 -3.76 14.61
CA THR A 36 6.34 -2.34 14.60
C THR A 36 6.13 -1.74 15.98
N SER A 37 7.01 -0.79 16.35
CA SER A 37 6.92 -0.07 17.63
C SER A 37 7.33 1.39 17.41
N PHE A 38 6.58 2.32 17.99
CA PHE A 38 6.74 3.75 17.76
C PHE A 38 6.83 4.52 19.07
N PRO A 39 7.66 5.58 19.15
CA PRO A 39 7.65 6.51 20.26
C PRO A 39 6.29 7.16 20.47
N LYS A 40 5.96 7.53 21.71
CA LYS A 40 4.71 8.22 22.05
C LYS A 40 4.77 9.73 21.69
N ARG A 41 5.03 10.01 20.42
CA ARG A 41 5.00 11.36 19.85
C ARG A 41 3.97 11.41 18.76
N THR A 42 3.22 12.51 18.66
CA THR A 42 2.17 12.70 17.69
C THR A 42 2.40 13.95 16.87
N PHE A 43 2.03 13.88 15.59
CA PHE A 43 2.12 14.95 14.61
C PHE A 43 0.78 14.99 13.88
N LEU A 44 -0.03 16.04 14.11
CA LEU A 44 -1.27 16.20 13.39
C LEU A 44 -1.00 16.81 12.02
N ILE A 45 -1.58 16.26 10.97
CA ILE A 45 -1.43 16.82 9.62
C ILE A 45 -1.96 18.25 9.50
N THR A 46 -2.94 18.61 10.32
CA THR A 46 -3.50 19.97 10.39
C THR A 46 -2.50 21.01 10.90
N ASP A 47 -1.56 20.62 11.77
CA ASP A 47 -0.49 21.50 12.25
C ASP A 47 0.52 21.85 11.14
N PHE A 48 0.50 21.08 10.05
CA PHE A 48 1.31 21.31 8.85
C PHE A 48 0.53 21.95 7.70
N GLY A 49 -0.73 22.32 7.95
CA GLY A 49 -1.55 23.07 6.99
C GLY A 49 -2.56 22.22 6.22
N ALA A 50 -2.73 20.94 6.53
CA ALA A 50 -3.78 20.12 5.92
C ALA A 50 -5.16 20.66 6.33
N LYS A 51 -6.06 20.78 5.34
CA LYS A 51 -7.44 21.24 5.52
C LYS A 51 -8.42 20.18 5.06
N THR A 52 -9.57 20.13 5.74
CA THR A 52 -10.69 19.28 5.34
C THR A 52 -11.47 19.90 4.18
N ASP A 53 -12.10 19.05 3.39
CA ASP A 53 -13.08 19.40 2.36
C ASP A 53 -12.59 20.39 1.28
N ASP A 54 -11.27 20.46 1.07
CA ASP A 54 -10.61 21.30 0.07
C ASP A 54 -10.06 20.43 -1.08
N GLU A 55 -10.93 20.05 -2.00
CA GLU A 55 -10.56 19.22 -3.16
C GLU A 55 -9.66 19.98 -4.15
N ALA A 56 -9.83 21.31 -4.25
CA ALA A 56 -9.06 22.15 -5.15
C ALA A 56 -7.58 22.26 -4.74
N ASN A 57 -7.29 22.10 -3.44
CA ASN A 57 -5.94 22.20 -2.89
C ASN A 57 -5.60 20.94 -2.09
N PRO A 58 -5.24 19.82 -2.74
CA PRO A 58 -4.90 18.58 -2.07
C PRO A 58 -3.75 18.74 -1.08
N CYS A 59 -3.88 18.18 0.11
CA CYS A 59 -2.98 18.42 1.24
C CYS A 59 -1.79 17.46 1.33
N HIS A 60 -1.40 16.80 0.23
CA HIS A 60 -0.28 15.84 0.22
C HIS A 60 1.05 16.44 0.68
N GLU A 61 1.33 17.71 0.38
CA GLU A 61 2.55 18.36 0.85
C GLU A 61 2.57 18.48 2.37
N ALA A 62 1.45 18.91 2.98
CA ALA A 62 1.32 19.00 4.43
C ALA A 62 1.47 17.62 5.10
N ILE A 63 0.85 16.59 4.52
CA ILE A 63 0.96 15.21 5.01
C ILE A 63 2.41 14.71 4.90
N ASN A 64 3.06 14.90 3.76
CA ASN A 64 4.44 14.48 3.55
C ASN A 64 5.43 15.23 4.47
N GLN A 65 5.17 16.50 4.76
CA GLN A 65 5.96 17.26 5.74
C GLN A 65 5.77 16.73 7.15
N ALA A 66 4.55 16.41 7.58
CA ALA A 66 4.28 15.79 8.88
C ALA A 66 5.02 14.46 9.02
N ILE A 67 4.98 13.61 7.98
CA ILE A 67 5.68 12.32 7.93
C ILE A 67 7.19 12.51 8.03
N LEU A 68 7.75 13.42 7.24
CA LEU A 68 9.18 13.72 7.25
C LEU A 68 9.63 14.22 8.63
N GLN A 69 8.93 15.19 9.18
CA GLN A 69 9.24 15.74 10.51
C GLN A 69 9.15 14.67 11.62
N CYS A 70 8.14 13.81 11.56
CA CYS A 70 8.00 12.68 12.48
C CYS A 70 9.22 11.76 12.40
N SER A 71 9.62 11.34 11.20
CA SER A 71 10.77 10.47 10.99
C SER A 71 12.07 11.11 11.47
N LEU A 72 12.34 12.36 11.09
CA LEU A 72 13.54 13.11 11.52
C LEU A 72 13.62 13.32 13.04
N SER A 73 12.47 13.37 13.70
CA SER A 73 12.40 13.46 15.18
C SER A 73 12.62 12.10 15.87
N GLY A 74 12.99 11.06 15.13
CA GLY A 74 13.22 9.71 15.65
C GLY A 74 11.95 8.87 15.73
N GLY A 75 10.91 9.21 14.95
CA GLY A 75 9.67 8.44 14.79
C GLY A 75 8.54 8.85 15.72
N GLY A 76 7.36 8.27 15.48
CA GLY A 76 6.13 8.57 16.21
C GLY A 76 4.90 8.21 15.40
N THR A 77 3.79 8.90 15.68
CA THR A 77 2.52 8.72 14.99
C THR A 77 2.12 10.02 14.29
N VAL A 78 1.93 9.96 12.98
CA VAL A 78 1.29 11.02 12.20
C VAL A 78 -0.21 10.76 12.18
N ILE A 79 -1.00 11.71 12.63
CA ILE A 79 -2.44 11.56 12.81
C ILE A 79 -3.19 12.31 11.71
N VAL A 80 -4.07 11.58 11.04
CA VAL A 80 -5.12 12.12 10.18
C VAL A 80 -6.38 12.18 11.04
N PRO A 81 -6.82 13.37 11.49
CA PRO A 81 -7.98 13.49 12.36
C PRO A 81 -9.29 13.27 11.57
N LYS A 82 -10.41 13.20 12.29
CA LYS A 82 -11.74 13.10 11.67
C LYS A 82 -11.98 14.21 10.66
N GLY A 83 -12.53 13.86 9.49
CA GLY A 83 -12.84 14.75 8.36
C GLY A 83 -12.40 14.16 7.03
N THR A 84 -12.77 14.79 5.93
CA THR A 84 -12.37 14.39 4.58
C THR A 84 -11.17 15.22 4.16
N PHE A 85 -10.06 14.56 3.90
CA PHE A 85 -8.81 15.18 3.41
C PHE A 85 -8.54 14.71 1.99
N TYR A 86 -8.58 15.65 1.05
CA TYR A 86 -8.17 15.39 -0.33
C TYR A 86 -6.64 15.43 -0.40
N THR A 87 -6.04 14.45 -1.06
CA THR A 87 -4.59 14.31 -1.11
C THR A 87 -4.11 13.85 -2.47
N GLY A 88 -2.87 14.18 -2.80
CA GLY A 88 -2.06 13.53 -3.83
C GLY A 88 -1.22 12.39 -3.22
N PRO A 89 -0.07 12.05 -3.84
CA PRO A 89 0.76 10.93 -3.40
C PRO A 89 1.39 11.17 -2.03
N ILE A 90 1.47 10.10 -1.24
CA ILE A 90 2.06 10.12 0.11
C ILE A 90 3.29 9.22 0.14
N THR A 91 4.40 9.74 0.68
CA THR A 91 5.65 8.99 0.88
C THR A 91 5.87 8.72 2.36
N LEU A 92 5.75 7.47 2.76
CA LEU A 92 6.05 7.04 4.13
C LEU A 92 7.56 7.02 4.38
N LYS A 93 7.95 7.31 5.63
CA LYS A 93 9.32 7.32 6.10
C LYS A 93 9.50 6.38 7.28
N SER A 94 10.75 5.98 7.53
CA SER A 94 11.09 5.07 8.62
C SER A 94 10.64 5.58 9.98
N ASN A 95 10.23 4.64 10.84
CA ASN A 95 9.76 4.86 12.20
C ASN A 95 8.47 5.67 12.31
N VAL A 96 7.63 5.68 11.27
CA VAL A 96 6.35 6.40 11.25
C VAL A 96 5.17 5.44 11.27
N ASN A 97 4.27 5.65 12.23
CA ASN A 97 2.91 5.13 12.22
C ASN A 97 1.98 6.18 11.60
N PHE A 98 1.47 5.94 10.41
CA PHE A 98 0.48 6.79 9.77
C PHE A 98 -0.91 6.34 10.22
N HIS A 99 -1.56 7.14 11.09
CA HIS A 99 -2.78 6.75 11.80
C HIS A 99 -3.98 7.59 11.36
N LEU A 100 -5.01 6.93 10.86
CA LEU A 100 -6.28 7.54 10.50
C LEU A 100 -7.28 7.33 11.64
N GLU A 101 -7.71 8.42 12.27
CA GLU A 101 -8.75 8.36 13.31
C GLU A 101 -10.09 7.85 12.76
N GLU A 102 -10.96 7.42 13.66
CA GLU A 102 -12.33 7.05 13.29
C GLU A 102 -13.07 8.25 12.72
N GLY A 103 -13.65 8.09 11.52
CA GLY A 103 -14.29 9.17 10.77
C GLY A 103 -13.34 10.03 9.93
N ALA A 104 -12.04 9.70 9.88
CA ALA A 104 -11.13 10.26 8.89
C ALA A 104 -11.36 9.60 7.53
N VAL A 105 -11.38 10.38 6.46
CA VAL A 105 -11.40 9.91 5.07
C VAL A 105 -10.23 10.57 4.36
N LEU A 106 -9.29 9.77 3.89
CA LEU A 106 -8.18 10.21 3.07
C LEU A 106 -8.51 9.89 1.61
N LYS A 107 -8.87 10.92 0.83
CA LYS A 107 -9.37 10.78 -0.52
C LYS A 107 -8.32 11.22 -1.54
N PHE A 108 -7.83 10.27 -2.33
CA PHE A 108 -6.76 10.53 -3.29
C PHE A 108 -7.28 11.22 -4.55
N SER A 109 -6.59 12.27 -4.99
CA SER A 109 -6.90 12.95 -6.25
C SER A 109 -6.75 12.01 -7.44
N THR A 110 -7.64 12.17 -8.42
CA THR A 110 -7.56 11.47 -9.70
C THR A 110 -6.80 12.27 -10.76
N ASP A 111 -6.28 13.45 -10.40
CA ASP A 111 -5.38 14.21 -11.26
C ASP A 111 -4.01 13.50 -11.34
N GLN A 112 -3.76 12.88 -12.47
CA GLN A 112 -2.55 12.10 -12.72
C GLN A 112 -1.28 12.94 -12.68
N SER A 113 -1.36 14.24 -12.93
CA SER A 113 -0.19 15.12 -12.93
C SER A 113 0.47 15.21 -11.57
N LEU A 114 -0.28 15.03 -10.48
CA LEU A 114 0.22 15.04 -9.11
C LEU A 114 1.14 13.84 -8.80
N TYR A 115 1.06 12.77 -9.60
CA TYR A 115 1.83 11.54 -9.39
C TYR A 115 3.16 11.53 -10.15
N PHE A 116 3.64 12.69 -10.56
CA PHE A 116 4.94 12.90 -11.18
C PHE A 116 5.75 13.95 -10.41
N PRO A 117 7.09 13.87 -10.46
CA PRO A 117 7.92 13.01 -11.30
C PRO A 117 7.84 11.52 -10.91
N ALA A 118 8.20 10.66 -11.88
CA ALA A 118 8.27 9.21 -11.67
C ALA A 118 9.23 8.83 -10.54
N VAL A 119 8.88 7.81 -9.77
CA VAL A 119 9.69 7.26 -8.67
C VAL A 119 10.22 5.88 -9.00
N LEU A 120 11.35 5.51 -8.39
CA LEU A 120 11.88 4.15 -8.50
C LEU A 120 10.94 3.19 -7.79
N THR A 121 10.46 2.21 -8.52
CA THR A 121 9.55 1.18 -8.03
C THR A 121 9.89 -0.19 -8.59
N ARG A 122 9.16 -1.21 -8.18
CA ARG A 122 9.29 -2.55 -8.69
C ARG A 122 7.95 -3.01 -9.24
N TRP A 123 7.93 -3.33 -10.54
CA TRP A 123 6.74 -3.82 -11.23
C TRP A 123 7.02 -5.19 -11.85
N GLU A 124 6.19 -6.19 -11.53
CA GLU A 124 6.33 -7.57 -12.04
C GLU A 124 7.76 -8.14 -11.92
N GLY A 125 8.47 -7.77 -10.85
CA GLY A 125 9.84 -8.24 -10.59
C GLY A 125 10.96 -7.41 -11.22
N ILE A 126 10.63 -6.36 -11.98
CA ILE A 126 11.59 -5.48 -12.65
C ILE A 126 11.65 -4.13 -11.93
N ASP A 127 12.83 -3.64 -11.64
CA ASP A 127 13.04 -2.30 -11.12
C ASP A 127 12.87 -1.28 -12.26
N CYS A 128 11.96 -0.32 -12.07
CA CYS A 128 11.63 0.68 -13.09
C CYS A 128 11.24 2.01 -12.44
N TYR A 129 11.26 3.08 -13.22
CA TYR A 129 10.65 4.35 -12.84
C TYR A 129 9.21 4.38 -13.35
N ASN A 130 8.26 4.68 -12.46
CA ASN A 130 6.85 4.76 -12.79
C ASN A 130 6.19 5.91 -12.04
N ALA A 131 4.95 6.27 -12.42
CA ALA A 131 4.16 7.23 -11.67
C ALA A 131 4.14 6.88 -10.18
N HIS A 132 4.18 7.89 -9.34
CA HIS A 132 4.18 7.70 -7.89
C HIS A 132 2.92 6.92 -7.46
N PRO A 133 3.02 5.83 -6.70
CA PRO A 133 1.85 5.18 -6.11
C PRO A 133 1.09 6.12 -5.18
N LEU A 134 -0.18 5.81 -4.89
CA LEU A 134 -0.97 6.58 -3.92
C LEU A 134 -0.24 6.67 -2.57
N ILE A 135 0.29 5.56 -2.08
CA ILE A 135 1.13 5.48 -0.89
C ILE A 135 2.41 4.72 -1.25
N TYR A 136 3.54 5.31 -0.97
CA TYR A 136 4.85 4.82 -1.35
C TYR A 136 5.79 4.73 -0.16
N ALA A 137 6.62 3.66 -0.16
CA ALA A 137 7.77 3.53 0.72
C ALA A 137 8.86 2.74 0.00
N TYR A 138 10.08 3.23 0.01
CA TYR A 138 11.22 2.56 -0.61
C TYR A 138 12.44 2.63 0.30
N GLY A 139 12.96 1.45 0.68
CA GLY A 139 14.10 1.36 1.60
C GLY A 139 13.81 1.77 3.03
N GLU A 140 12.54 1.95 3.38
CA GLU A 140 12.10 2.39 4.71
C GLU A 140 11.84 1.19 5.65
N SER A 141 11.94 1.39 6.94
CA SER A 141 11.73 0.36 7.96
C SER A 141 10.89 0.86 9.13
N ASN A 142 10.26 -0.08 9.85
CA ASN A 142 9.40 0.20 11.00
C ASN A 142 8.32 1.23 10.65
N ILE A 143 7.50 0.91 9.63
CA ILE A 143 6.38 1.72 9.17
C ILE A 143 5.07 0.98 9.40
N ALA A 144 4.00 1.72 9.68
CA ALA A 144 2.66 1.18 9.79
C ALA A 144 1.62 2.17 9.27
N ILE A 145 0.49 1.62 8.79
CA ILE A 145 -0.75 2.35 8.57
C ILE A 145 -1.77 1.74 9.50
N THR A 146 -2.38 2.55 10.36
CA THR A 146 -3.27 2.09 11.43
C THR A 146 -4.51 2.97 11.54
N GLY A 147 -5.42 2.60 12.45
CA GLY A 147 -6.64 3.37 12.72
C GLY A 147 -7.89 2.74 12.11
N LYS A 148 -9.00 3.49 12.17
CA LYS A 148 -10.32 3.07 11.69
C LYS A 148 -10.86 3.98 10.58
N GLY A 149 -10.06 4.93 10.10
CA GLY A 149 -10.41 5.80 8.99
C GLY A 149 -10.44 5.06 7.66
N ILE A 150 -10.82 5.77 6.62
CA ILE A 150 -10.98 5.25 5.26
C ILE A 150 -9.86 5.82 4.38
N ILE A 151 -9.26 4.98 3.55
CA ILE A 151 -8.38 5.35 2.46
C ILE A 151 -9.14 5.09 1.16
N ASP A 152 -9.48 6.17 0.46
CA ASP A 152 -10.27 6.12 -0.78
C ASP A 152 -9.37 6.48 -1.98
N GLY A 153 -9.02 5.49 -2.78
CA GLY A 153 -8.26 5.66 -4.02
C GLY A 153 -9.10 6.10 -5.22
N GLN A 154 -10.40 6.28 -5.06
CA GLN A 154 -11.34 6.72 -6.12
C GLN A 154 -11.30 5.86 -7.39
N GLY A 155 -11.12 4.53 -7.25
CA GLY A 155 -11.10 3.60 -8.38
C GLY A 155 -12.49 3.48 -9.02
N SER A 156 -12.64 3.88 -10.27
CA SER A 156 -13.88 3.76 -11.03
C SER A 156 -13.64 3.66 -12.54
N MET A 157 -14.71 3.47 -13.30
CA MET A 157 -14.68 3.48 -14.79
C MET A 157 -14.35 4.87 -15.36
N GLU A 158 -14.58 5.91 -14.57
CA GLU A 158 -14.33 7.31 -14.97
C GLU A 158 -12.91 7.75 -14.61
N THR A 159 -12.21 6.97 -13.76
CA THR A 159 -10.91 7.35 -13.19
C THR A 159 -9.80 6.37 -13.58
N TRP A 160 -9.40 5.49 -12.66
CA TRP A 160 -8.21 4.64 -12.80
C TRP A 160 -8.40 3.41 -13.69
N TRP A 161 -9.60 2.81 -13.73
CA TRP A 161 -9.79 1.54 -14.42
C TRP A 161 -9.56 1.58 -15.93
N PRO A 162 -9.90 2.66 -16.67
CA PRO A 162 -9.59 2.71 -18.11
C PRO A 162 -8.09 2.62 -18.41
N MET A 163 -7.24 3.00 -17.46
CA MET A 163 -5.78 2.99 -17.65
C MET A 163 -5.14 1.61 -17.44
N CYS A 164 -5.88 0.61 -16.96
CA CYS A 164 -5.33 -0.73 -16.74
C CYS A 164 -5.03 -1.51 -18.02
N GLY A 165 -5.38 -0.96 -19.20
CA GLY A 165 -5.12 -1.57 -20.51
C GLY A 165 -6.04 -2.73 -20.88
N ALA A 166 -7.14 -2.96 -20.15
CA ALA A 166 -8.07 -4.04 -20.45
C ALA A 166 -9.15 -3.58 -21.42
N VAL A 167 -9.42 -4.40 -22.48
CA VAL A 167 -10.44 -4.14 -23.52
C VAL A 167 -11.83 -3.85 -22.92
N LYS A 168 -12.19 -4.55 -21.83
CA LYS A 168 -13.46 -4.35 -21.11
C LYS A 168 -13.62 -2.94 -20.52
N TYR A 169 -12.55 -2.17 -20.39
CA TYR A 169 -12.54 -0.79 -19.92
C TYR A 169 -12.29 0.22 -21.05
N GLY A 170 -12.54 -0.18 -22.30
CA GLY A 170 -12.41 0.68 -23.48
C GLY A 170 -11.01 0.75 -24.08
N TRP A 171 -10.08 -0.08 -23.62
CA TRP A 171 -8.76 -0.19 -24.23
C TRP A 171 -8.89 -0.73 -25.65
N LYS A 172 -8.27 -0.07 -26.63
CA LYS A 172 -8.24 -0.50 -28.03
C LYS A 172 -6.83 -0.96 -28.40
N GLU A 173 -6.75 -1.94 -29.29
CA GLU A 173 -5.47 -2.37 -29.86
C GLU A 173 -4.73 -1.18 -30.49
N GLY A 174 -3.44 -1.04 -30.21
CA GLY A 174 -2.60 0.08 -30.65
C GLY A 174 -2.59 1.31 -29.74
N MET A 175 -3.42 1.36 -28.69
CA MET A 175 -3.25 2.38 -27.65
C MET A 175 -2.01 2.03 -26.81
N VAL A 176 -1.12 3.01 -26.64
CA VAL A 176 0.01 2.88 -25.71
C VAL A 176 -0.53 3.03 -24.30
N ALA A 177 -0.31 2.02 -23.44
CA ALA A 177 -0.58 2.17 -22.02
C ALA A 177 0.29 3.31 -21.49
N GLN A 178 -0.31 4.28 -20.82
CA GLN A 178 0.44 5.24 -20.01
C GLN A 178 0.95 4.47 -18.79
N ARG A 179 2.08 3.79 -18.98
CA ARG A 179 2.79 3.03 -17.94
C ARG A 179 3.93 3.87 -17.41
#